data_090b91fc390684034915c7dcf57efdc9
#
_entry.id   090b91fc390684034915c7dcf57efdc9
#
_cell.length_a   1.000
_cell.length_b   1.000
_cell.length_c   1.000
_cell.angle_alpha   90.00
_cell.angle_beta   90.00
_cell.angle_gamma   90.00
#
_symmetry.space_group_name_H-M   'P 1'
#
loop_
_entity.id
_entity.type
_entity.pdbx_description
1 polymer ?
#
loop_
_entity_poly.entity_id
_entity_poly.type
_entity_poly.pdbx_seq_one_letter_code
_entity_poly.pdbx_strand_id
1 'polypeptide(L)'
;GTPGISDPGAVLAGLVRKSGYTVVPIPGASAFASLVSVAGVGGKTLVFEGFLSPKTGRRRSRLRELLVSGNAVVLYESPFRIVKLLTDIADIDSDRTIVIGRELTKLHEEIIEGTAAELRDDFAGRPSIKGEFAVFISGTKKIQLSDESTDN
;
A
#
# COMPACT_ATOMS: atom_id res chain seq x y z
N GLY A 1 -9.18 -14.94 -6.92
CA GLY A 1 -9.47 -13.75 -6.13
C GLY A 1 -10.46 -12.83 -6.83
N THR A 2 -10.74 -11.68 -6.24
CA THR A 2 -11.56 -10.64 -6.85
C THR A 2 -10.78 -9.90 -7.92
N PRO A 3 -11.21 -9.90 -9.21
CA PRO A 3 -10.49 -9.24 -10.29
C PRO A 3 -10.71 -7.72 -10.30
N GLY A 4 -9.94 -6.99 -11.13
CA GLY A 4 -10.15 -5.56 -11.41
C GLY A 4 -9.45 -4.58 -10.47
N ILE A 5 -8.75 -5.04 -9.43
CA ILE A 5 -7.95 -4.20 -8.53
C ILE A 5 -6.47 -4.37 -8.91
N SER A 6 -5.92 -3.45 -9.69
CA SER A 6 -4.61 -3.59 -10.37
C SER A 6 -4.48 -4.88 -11.19
N ASP A 7 -5.56 -5.26 -11.82
CA ASP A 7 -5.73 -6.52 -12.54
C ASP A 7 -6.55 -6.28 -13.82
N PRO A 8 -6.35 -7.05 -14.91
CA PRO A 8 -7.15 -6.93 -16.12
C PRO A 8 -8.65 -7.18 -15.86
N GLY A 9 -9.52 -6.58 -16.70
CA GLY A 9 -10.95 -6.86 -16.66
C GLY A 9 -11.84 -5.64 -16.49
N ALA A 10 -11.34 -4.53 -15.97
CA ALA A 10 -12.14 -3.32 -15.76
C ALA A 10 -12.77 -2.79 -17.06
N VAL A 11 -12.02 -2.82 -18.18
CA VAL A 11 -12.52 -2.41 -19.49
C VAL A 11 -13.63 -3.34 -19.96
N LEU A 12 -13.43 -4.65 -19.84
CA LEU A 12 -14.45 -5.65 -20.21
C LEU A 12 -15.73 -5.48 -19.39
N ALA A 13 -15.62 -5.35 -18.08
CA ALA A 13 -16.78 -5.13 -17.22
C ALA A 13 -17.54 -3.84 -17.59
N GLY A 14 -16.81 -2.78 -17.95
CA GLY A 14 -17.39 -1.53 -18.44
C GLY A 14 -18.14 -1.71 -19.74
N LEU A 15 -17.57 -2.41 -20.72
CA LEU A 15 -18.19 -2.69 -22.01
C LEU A 15 -19.45 -3.54 -21.87
N VAL A 16 -19.40 -4.62 -21.06
CA VAL A 16 -20.54 -5.50 -20.81
C VAL A 16 -21.73 -4.71 -20.23
N ARG A 17 -21.49 -3.84 -19.23
CA ARG A 17 -22.55 -2.99 -18.68
C ARG A 17 -23.10 -1.98 -19.70
N LYS A 18 -22.24 -1.37 -20.52
CA LYS A 18 -22.67 -0.46 -21.58
C LYS A 18 -23.52 -1.16 -22.64
N SER A 19 -23.30 -2.45 -22.85
CA SER A 19 -24.10 -3.29 -23.75
C SER A 19 -25.43 -3.79 -23.15
N GLY A 20 -25.78 -3.32 -21.94
CA GLY A 20 -27.05 -3.67 -21.29
C GLY A 20 -27.05 -5.01 -20.52
N TYR A 21 -25.90 -5.67 -20.40
CA TYR A 21 -25.79 -6.91 -19.63
C TYR A 21 -25.44 -6.65 -18.16
N THR A 22 -25.92 -7.55 -17.29
CA THR A 22 -25.60 -7.52 -15.87
C THR A 22 -24.20 -8.05 -15.62
N VAL A 23 -23.42 -7.32 -14.81
CA VAL A 23 -22.12 -7.78 -14.28
C VAL A 23 -22.30 -8.06 -12.80
N VAL A 24 -22.12 -9.32 -12.40
CA VAL A 24 -22.29 -9.76 -11.01
C VAL A 24 -20.91 -9.91 -10.36
N PRO A 25 -20.64 -9.23 -9.23
CA PRO A 25 -19.39 -9.41 -8.49
C PRO A 25 -19.42 -10.74 -7.72
N ILE A 26 -18.37 -11.53 -7.84
CA ILE A 26 -18.16 -12.72 -7.02
C ILE A 26 -17.07 -12.39 -5.99
N PRO A 27 -17.39 -12.30 -4.69
CA PRO A 27 -16.40 -12.01 -3.66
C PRO A 27 -15.31 -13.09 -3.59
N GLY A 28 -14.07 -12.65 -3.44
CA GLY A 28 -12.92 -13.53 -3.32
C GLY A 28 -11.74 -12.83 -2.65
N ALA A 29 -10.62 -13.53 -2.52
CA ALA A 29 -9.40 -12.97 -1.96
C ALA A 29 -8.93 -11.74 -2.74
N SER A 30 -8.45 -10.74 -2.02
CA SER A 30 -7.84 -9.53 -2.56
C SER A 30 -6.66 -9.14 -1.66
N ALA A 31 -5.46 -9.03 -2.23
CA ALA A 31 -4.28 -8.65 -1.47
C ALA A 31 -4.45 -7.29 -0.77
N PHE A 32 -5.13 -6.34 -1.41
CA PHE A 32 -5.49 -5.05 -0.81
C PHE A 32 -6.34 -5.23 0.45
N ALA A 33 -7.49 -5.92 0.34
CA ALA A 33 -8.39 -6.09 1.47
C ALA A 33 -7.78 -6.96 2.58
N SER A 34 -7.05 -8.02 2.19
CA SER A 34 -6.37 -8.90 3.15
C SER A 34 -5.32 -8.14 3.96
N LEU A 35 -4.48 -7.33 3.32
CA LEU A 35 -3.48 -6.54 4.03
C LEU A 35 -4.12 -5.51 4.96
N VAL A 36 -5.10 -4.76 4.48
CA VAL A 36 -5.79 -3.72 5.28
C VAL A 36 -6.45 -4.33 6.52
N SER A 37 -7.03 -5.52 6.40
CA SER A 37 -7.71 -6.20 7.52
C SER A 37 -6.78 -6.56 8.69
N VAL A 38 -5.48 -6.71 8.43
CA VAL A 38 -4.48 -7.12 9.42
C VAL A 38 -3.45 -6.04 9.73
N ALA A 39 -3.46 -4.92 9.01
CA ALA A 39 -2.49 -3.85 9.21
C ALA A 39 -2.59 -3.17 10.59
N GLY A 40 -3.74 -3.28 11.27
CA GLY A 40 -3.91 -2.78 12.64
C GLY A 40 -3.81 -1.26 12.81
N VAL A 41 -3.47 -0.55 11.75
CA VAL A 41 -3.22 0.90 11.75
C VAL A 41 -4.34 1.57 10.97
N GLY A 42 -5.29 2.16 11.68
CA GLY A 42 -6.47 2.78 11.09
C GLY A 42 -6.24 4.22 10.64
N GLY A 43 -7.01 4.62 9.64
CA GLY A 43 -7.23 6.02 9.25
C GLY A 43 -8.59 6.11 8.59
N LYS A 44 -9.23 7.30 8.65
CA LYS A 44 -10.54 7.50 8.00
C LYS A 44 -10.45 7.41 6.48
N THR A 45 -9.29 7.72 5.93
CA THR A 45 -9.03 7.73 4.48
C THR A 45 -7.88 6.80 4.17
N LEU A 46 -8.13 5.92 3.21
CA LEU A 46 -7.17 4.96 2.70
C LEU A 46 -7.06 5.16 1.18
N VAL A 47 -5.86 5.39 0.70
CA VAL A 47 -5.56 5.53 -0.73
C VAL A 47 -4.98 4.23 -1.26
N PHE A 48 -5.64 3.61 -2.22
CA PHE A 48 -5.06 2.52 -2.99
C PHE A 48 -4.44 3.07 -4.28
N GLU A 49 -3.13 3.01 -4.35
CA GLU A 49 -2.36 3.52 -5.51
C GLU A 49 -1.97 2.40 -6.49
N GLY A 50 -1.91 1.15 -6.01
CA GLY A 50 -1.41 0.03 -6.82
C GLY A 50 0.09 0.12 -7.06
N PHE A 51 0.54 -0.09 -8.31
CA PHE A 51 1.97 -0.05 -8.66
C PHE A 51 2.43 1.36 -9.00
N LEU A 52 3.48 1.80 -8.34
CA LEU A 52 4.14 3.06 -8.68
C LEU A 52 5.00 2.95 -9.95
N SER A 53 5.30 4.09 -10.56
CA SER A 53 6.17 4.16 -11.73
C SER A 53 7.53 3.49 -11.48
N PRO A 54 8.06 2.72 -12.43
CA PRO A 54 9.41 2.17 -12.33
C PRO A 54 10.50 3.26 -12.43
N LYS A 55 10.17 4.44 -12.97
CA LYS A 55 11.10 5.58 -13.08
C LYS A 55 11.27 6.25 -11.72
N THR A 56 12.48 6.26 -11.19
CA THR A 56 12.81 6.77 -9.84
C THR A 56 12.26 8.16 -9.57
N GLY A 57 12.47 9.12 -10.46
CA GLY A 57 12.00 10.49 -10.26
C GLY A 57 10.47 10.57 -10.11
N ARG A 58 9.71 9.89 -10.99
CA ARG A 58 8.24 9.86 -10.91
C ARG A 58 7.75 9.13 -9.67
N ARG A 59 8.39 8.01 -9.30
CA ARG A 59 8.06 7.25 -8.10
C ARG A 59 8.26 8.09 -6.85
N ARG A 60 9.42 8.74 -6.69
CA ARG A 60 9.73 9.60 -5.54
C ARG A 60 8.81 10.82 -5.44
N SER A 61 8.49 11.46 -6.56
CA SER A 61 7.53 12.58 -6.58
C SER A 61 6.16 12.12 -6.09
N ARG A 62 5.66 11.00 -6.63
CA ARG A 62 4.35 10.47 -6.23
C ARG A 62 4.32 10.01 -4.76
N LEU A 63 5.39 9.38 -4.26
CA LEU A 63 5.51 9.03 -2.85
C LEU A 63 5.43 10.24 -1.93
N ARG A 64 6.13 11.33 -2.25
CA ARG A 64 6.06 12.57 -1.46
C ARG A 64 4.63 13.11 -1.40
N GLU A 65 3.93 13.18 -2.53
CA GLU A 65 2.53 13.61 -2.58
C GLU A 65 1.64 12.76 -1.67
N LEU A 66 1.77 11.43 -1.77
CA LEU A 66 1.00 10.49 -0.98
C LEU A 66 1.29 10.63 0.52
N LEU A 67 2.56 10.70 0.92
CA LEU A 67 2.95 10.76 2.33
C LEU A 67 2.60 12.11 2.97
N VAL A 68 2.70 13.21 2.24
CA VAL A 68 2.30 14.56 2.72
C VAL A 68 0.79 14.66 2.90
N SER A 69 -0.01 13.90 2.16
CA SER A 69 -1.48 13.90 2.32
C SER A 69 -1.94 13.47 3.71
N GLY A 70 -1.09 12.77 4.46
CA GLY A 70 -1.41 12.24 5.78
C GLY A 70 -2.34 11.02 5.78
N ASN A 71 -2.80 10.59 4.62
CA ASN A 71 -3.64 9.41 4.49
C ASN A 71 -2.83 8.11 4.59
N ALA A 72 -3.47 7.02 4.99
CA ALA A 72 -2.89 5.70 4.81
C ALA A 72 -2.87 5.34 3.31
N VAL A 73 -1.82 4.62 2.88
CA VAL A 73 -1.62 4.27 1.48
C VAL A 73 -1.36 2.78 1.34
N VAL A 74 -1.96 2.15 0.34
CA VAL A 74 -1.64 0.78 -0.04
C VAL A 74 -1.06 0.76 -1.44
N LEU A 75 0.10 0.11 -1.56
CA LEU A 75 0.83 -0.09 -2.81
C LEU A 75 0.96 -1.59 -3.09
N TYR A 76 1.15 -1.93 -4.35
CA TYR A 76 1.67 -3.23 -4.77
C TYR A 76 3.09 -3.07 -5.29
N GLU A 77 3.94 -4.06 -5.04
CA GLU A 77 5.31 -4.02 -5.54
C GLU A 77 5.84 -5.42 -5.89
N SER A 78 6.80 -5.44 -6.78
CA SER A 78 7.51 -6.64 -7.21
C SER A 78 8.72 -6.95 -6.32
N PRO A 79 9.19 -8.21 -6.27
CA PRO A 79 10.37 -8.57 -5.49
C PRO A 79 11.64 -7.85 -5.95
N PHE A 80 11.70 -7.43 -7.20
CA PHE A 80 12.87 -6.74 -7.78
C PHE A 80 12.94 -5.26 -7.38
N ARG A 81 11.85 -4.70 -6.84
CA ARG A 81 11.75 -3.26 -6.56
C ARG A 81 11.41 -2.93 -5.12
N ILE A 82 11.07 -3.93 -4.29
CA ILE A 82 10.65 -3.69 -2.90
C ILE A 82 11.71 -2.94 -2.10
N VAL A 83 13.00 -3.31 -2.19
CA VAL A 83 14.08 -2.61 -1.50
C VAL A 83 14.19 -1.15 -1.95
N LYS A 84 14.06 -0.90 -3.26
CA LYS A 84 14.09 0.47 -3.81
C LYS A 84 12.91 1.30 -3.32
N LEU A 85 11.73 0.69 -3.22
CA LEU A 85 10.54 1.34 -2.68
C LEU A 85 10.76 1.74 -1.21
N LEU A 86 11.21 0.79 -0.39
CA LEU A 86 11.48 1.03 1.04
C LEU A 86 12.57 2.09 1.25
N THR A 87 13.61 2.09 0.40
CA THR A 87 14.64 3.13 0.40
C THR A 87 14.04 4.51 0.11
N ASP A 88 13.21 4.61 -0.93
CA ASP A 88 12.59 5.89 -1.27
C ASP A 88 11.62 6.38 -0.18
N ILE A 89 10.92 5.49 0.51
CA ILE A 89 10.06 5.86 1.65
C ILE A 89 10.92 6.31 2.83
N ALA A 90 11.97 5.56 3.18
CA ALA A 90 12.86 5.89 4.29
C ALA A 90 13.62 7.21 4.08
N ASP A 91 13.97 7.54 2.83
CA ASP A 91 14.56 8.83 2.47
C ASP A 91 13.60 10.02 2.69
N ILE A 92 12.30 9.77 2.67
CA ILE A 92 11.28 10.80 2.89
C ILE A 92 10.89 10.86 4.37
N ASP A 93 10.68 9.70 4.99
CA ASP A 93 10.25 9.54 6.37
C ASP A 93 10.71 8.17 6.90
N SER A 94 11.86 8.14 7.56
CA SER A 94 12.52 6.92 8.05
C SER A 94 11.70 6.18 9.10
N ASP A 95 10.91 6.91 9.88
CA ASP A 95 10.17 6.40 11.03
C ASP A 95 8.73 6.02 10.67
N ARG A 96 8.35 6.18 9.39
CA ARG A 96 7.01 5.84 8.91
C ARG A 96 6.72 4.36 9.14
N THR A 97 5.65 4.07 9.88
CA THR A 97 5.20 2.69 10.09
C THR A 97 4.67 2.09 8.79
N ILE A 98 5.16 0.92 8.48
CA ILE A 98 4.80 0.16 7.29
C ILE A 98 4.43 -1.27 7.70
N VAL A 99 3.38 -1.82 7.10
CA VAL A 99 3.04 -3.23 7.17
C VAL A 99 3.16 -3.83 5.77
N ILE A 100 3.94 -4.89 5.64
CA ILE A 100 4.15 -5.59 4.38
C ILE A 100 3.46 -6.95 4.44
N GLY A 101 2.58 -7.22 3.49
CA GLY A 101 2.07 -8.54 3.20
C GLY A 101 2.78 -9.12 1.99
N ARG A 102 3.46 -10.25 2.18
CA ARG A 102 4.12 -11.00 1.12
C ARG A 102 3.36 -12.29 0.87
N GLU A 103 3.14 -12.64 -0.40
CA GLU A 103 2.47 -13.89 -0.80
C GLU A 103 1.13 -14.13 -0.08
N LEU A 104 0.37 -13.05 0.16
CA LEU A 104 -0.91 -13.10 0.88
C LEU A 104 -1.84 -14.15 0.30
N THR A 105 -2.47 -14.92 1.18
CA THR A 105 -3.37 -16.05 0.89
C THR A 105 -2.72 -17.26 0.21
N LYS A 106 -1.38 -17.30 0.17
CA LYS A 106 -0.59 -18.41 -0.40
C LYS A 106 0.20 -19.15 0.68
N LEU A 107 0.83 -20.28 0.31
CA LEU A 107 1.56 -21.17 1.24
C LEU A 107 2.68 -20.45 2.01
N HIS A 108 3.32 -19.47 1.40
CA HIS A 108 4.44 -18.73 1.99
C HIS A 108 4.05 -17.30 2.40
N GLU A 109 2.83 -17.15 2.89
CA GLU A 109 2.35 -15.88 3.41
C GLU A 109 3.22 -15.38 4.57
N GLU A 110 3.58 -14.11 4.51
CA GLU A 110 4.36 -13.42 5.53
C GLU A 110 3.79 -12.03 5.74
N ILE A 111 3.59 -11.63 7.00
CA ILE A 111 3.17 -10.28 7.38
C ILE A 111 4.21 -9.71 8.32
N ILE A 112 4.76 -8.55 7.95
CA ILE A 112 5.88 -7.91 8.65
C ILE A 112 5.53 -6.45 8.90
N GLU A 113 5.77 -5.99 10.13
CA GLU A 113 5.61 -4.59 10.52
C GLU A 113 6.94 -4.01 10.99
N GLY A 114 7.16 -2.75 10.69
CA GLY A 114 8.33 -1.99 11.14
C GLY A 114 8.33 -0.57 10.60
N THR A 115 9.36 0.19 10.93
CA THR A 115 9.62 1.48 10.30
C THR A 115 10.16 1.30 8.88
N ALA A 116 10.07 2.35 8.07
CA ALA A 116 10.60 2.34 6.72
C ALA A 116 12.10 2.00 6.69
N ALA A 117 12.87 2.52 7.66
CA ALA A 117 14.30 2.26 7.78
C ALA A 117 14.57 0.79 8.17
N GLU A 118 13.89 0.27 9.19
CA GLU A 118 14.06 -1.11 9.64
C GLU A 118 13.73 -2.11 8.54
N LEU A 119 12.60 -1.93 7.85
CA LEU A 119 12.18 -2.83 6.78
C LEU A 119 13.10 -2.74 5.56
N ARG A 120 13.61 -1.54 5.23
CA ARG A 120 14.63 -1.39 4.19
C ARG A 120 15.86 -2.26 4.50
N ASP A 121 16.36 -2.17 5.73
CA ASP A 121 17.58 -2.87 6.14
C ASP A 121 17.35 -4.40 6.23
N ASP A 122 16.20 -4.83 6.75
CA ASP A 122 15.81 -6.24 6.76
C ASP A 122 15.77 -6.81 5.33
N PHE A 123 15.02 -6.16 4.43
CA PHE A 123 14.90 -6.64 3.06
C PHE A 123 16.21 -6.56 2.26
N ALA A 124 17.05 -5.53 2.51
CA ALA A 124 18.36 -5.43 1.86
C ALA A 124 19.31 -6.54 2.31
N GLY A 125 19.18 -7.04 3.54
CA GLY A 125 19.99 -8.16 4.08
C GLY A 125 19.53 -9.54 3.65
N ARG A 126 18.36 -9.69 3.04
CA ARG A 126 17.83 -11.00 2.64
C ARG A 126 18.59 -11.59 1.45
N PRO A 127 19.02 -12.86 1.51
CA PRO A 127 19.80 -13.49 0.42
C PRO A 127 18.98 -13.65 -0.87
N SER A 128 17.66 -13.68 -0.76
CA SER A 128 16.74 -13.77 -1.90
C SER A 128 15.37 -13.20 -1.53
N ILE A 129 14.84 -12.37 -2.41
CA ILE A 129 13.49 -11.80 -2.27
C ILE A 129 12.63 -12.34 -3.41
N LYS A 130 11.56 -13.06 -3.04
CA LYS A 130 10.62 -13.68 -3.99
C LYS A 130 9.19 -13.40 -3.56
N GLY A 131 8.27 -13.52 -4.51
CA GLY A 131 6.84 -13.39 -4.28
C GLY A 131 6.31 -12.00 -4.61
N GLU A 132 5.04 -11.79 -4.34
CA GLU A 132 4.30 -10.56 -4.58
C GLU A 132 4.11 -9.82 -3.26
N PHE A 133 4.18 -8.51 -3.31
CA PHE A 133 4.12 -7.65 -2.14
C PHE A 133 2.94 -6.70 -2.20
N ALA A 134 2.20 -6.62 -1.11
CA ALA A 134 1.32 -5.51 -0.79
C ALA A 134 1.96 -4.73 0.38
N VAL A 135 2.00 -3.41 0.28
CA VAL A 135 2.66 -2.52 1.25
C VAL A 135 1.65 -1.52 1.76
N PHE A 136 1.34 -1.59 3.05
CA PHE A 136 0.53 -0.61 3.74
C PHE A 136 1.45 0.41 4.42
N ILE A 137 1.26 1.68 4.12
CA ILE A 137 1.99 2.79 4.73
C ILE A 137 1.01 3.54 5.61
N SER A 138 1.32 3.68 6.90
CA SER A 138 0.46 4.37 7.84
C SER A 138 0.27 5.84 7.49
N GLY A 139 -0.93 6.37 7.72
CA GLY A 139 -1.16 7.80 7.70
C GLY A 139 -0.46 8.50 8.88
N THR A 140 -0.20 9.78 8.76
CA THR A 140 0.21 10.59 9.91
C THR A 140 -0.97 10.81 10.83
N LYS A 141 -0.78 10.66 12.16
CA LYS A 141 -1.75 11.22 13.11
C LYS A 141 -1.84 12.72 12.84
N LYS A 142 -3.03 13.23 12.51
CA LYS A 142 -3.26 14.66 12.56
C LYS A 142 -2.89 15.10 13.98
N ILE A 143 -1.90 16.00 14.11
CA ILE A 143 -1.66 16.69 15.37
C ILE A 143 -2.97 17.40 15.65
N GLN A 144 -3.70 16.97 16.68
CA GLN A 144 -4.77 17.77 17.22
C GLN A 144 -4.10 19.04 17.76
N LEU A 145 -4.30 20.14 17.07
CA LEU A 145 -4.03 21.45 17.67
C LEU A 145 -4.92 21.46 18.91
N SER A 146 -4.31 21.38 20.08
CA SER A 146 -4.99 21.66 21.34
C SER A 146 -5.51 23.08 21.22
N ASP A 147 -6.83 23.24 21.14
CA ASP A 147 -7.47 24.51 21.43
C ASP A 147 -7.11 24.83 22.88
N GLU A 148 -6.07 25.61 23.07
CA GLU A 148 -5.92 26.38 24.29
C GLU A 148 -7.04 27.41 24.28
N SER A 149 -8.20 27.01 24.78
CA SER A 149 -9.20 27.94 25.22
C SER A 149 -8.61 28.67 26.42
N THR A 150 -8.06 29.84 26.17
CA THR A 150 -7.89 30.86 27.19
C THR A 150 -9.26 31.26 27.74
N ASP A 151 -9.66 30.61 28.83
CA ASP A 151 -10.62 31.21 29.74
C ASP A 151 -9.96 32.38 30.40
N ASN A 152 -10.53 33.54 30.17
CA ASN A 152 -10.40 34.76 30.97
C ASN A 152 -11.77 35.30 31.27
#